data_4560e8234430d22cb5b400b8c0c9fdea
#
_entry.id   4560e8234430d22cb5b400b8c0c9fdea
#
_cell.length_a   1.000
_cell.length_b   1.000
_cell.length_c   1.000
_cell.angle_alpha   90.00
_cell.angle_beta   90.00
_cell.angle_gamma   90.00
#
_symmetry.space_group_name_H-M   'P 1'
#
loop_
_entity.id
_entity.type
_entity.pdbx_description
1 polymer ?
#
loop_
_entity_poly.entity_id
_entity_poly.type
_entity_poly.pdbx_seq_one_letter_code
_entity_poly.pdbx_strand_id
1 'polypeptide(L)'
;FSSNRTIGISKSNFEFFKKKIFQISKNDYWKINRIEIYTDKIDKENLLKFENNKNDLFYIIKNDELLKSLKSNLIKSKFFKKMILRNDINEESLNKKEYDLIINCDANNFLAKKYFTKKISKNYYNLAYTTILKHKKIENNTATQIFTKQGPIAFLPISNIETSIVYSMDIKNKKFDNSDVIDLINKNNPKYEINKIDKLNSFELSCSNLRNYYQKNILAFGDMLHKVHPLAGQGFNMTIRDLRILIKIIEDKIELGMQLDSLVLDEFEKKTKDKNFVFSKAIDLIYESFNLDKKVKNKSFSKILKNIGENKNLNNYFIKLADTGIN
;
A
#
# COMPACT_ATOMS: atom_id res chain seq x y z
N PHE A 1 9.63 -1.64 -13.83
CA PHE A 1 9.20 -2.08 -12.49
C PHE A 1 10.39 -2.77 -11.83
N SER A 2 10.71 -2.40 -10.57
CA SER A 2 11.83 -2.99 -9.82
C SER A 2 11.46 -4.40 -9.37
N SER A 3 12.25 -5.39 -9.73
CA SER A 3 12.07 -6.82 -9.37
C SER A 3 12.09 -7.10 -7.85
N ASN A 4 12.53 -6.13 -7.04
CA ASN A 4 12.70 -6.27 -5.59
C ASN A 4 11.55 -5.66 -4.77
N ARG A 5 10.46 -5.23 -5.43
CA ARG A 5 9.31 -4.65 -4.74
C ARG A 5 8.32 -5.72 -4.32
N THR A 6 7.83 -5.63 -3.09
CA THR A 6 6.77 -6.50 -2.57
C THR A 6 5.54 -5.70 -2.21
N ILE A 7 4.41 -6.36 -2.21
CA ILE A 7 3.11 -5.80 -1.84
C ILE A 7 2.58 -6.62 -0.68
N GLY A 8 2.09 -5.92 0.33
CA GLY A 8 1.38 -6.54 1.44
C GLY A 8 -0.12 -6.37 1.26
N ILE A 9 -0.87 -7.47 1.36
CA ILE A 9 -2.32 -7.48 1.19
C ILE A 9 -2.95 -7.97 2.50
N SER A 10 -3.89 -7.19 3.05
CA SER A 10 -4.64 -7.57 4.24
C SER A 10 -5.54 -8.78 3.96
N LYS A 11 -5.93 -9.50 5.02
CA LYS A 11 -6.70 -10.74 4.88
C LYS A 11 -7.99 -10.55 4.10
N SER A 12 -8.80 -9.57 4.46
CA SER A 12 -10.10 -9.33 3.79
C SER A 12 -9.94 -8.94 2.31
N ASN A 13 -8.89 -8.17 1.99
CA ASN A 13 -8.58 -7.79 0.62
C ASN A 13 -8.04 -8.98 -0.19
N PHE A 14 -7.25 -9.84 0.42
CA PHE A 14 -6.76 -11.05 -0.22
C PHE A 14 -7.89 -12.04 -0.55
N GLU A 15 -8.82 -12.24 0.38
CA GLU A 15 -9.99 -13.10 0.15
C GLU A 15 -10.92 -12.53 -0.94
N PHE A 16 -11.13 -11.20 -0.95
CA PHE A 16 -11.85 -10.55 -2.04
C PHE A 16 -11.15 -10.78 -3.38
N PHE A 17 -9.83 -10.61 -3.43
CA PHE A 17 -9.03 -10.79 -4.64
C PHE A 17 -9.18 -12.20 -5.19
N LYS A 18 -9.06 -13.21 -4.33
CA LYS A 18 -9.23 -14.62 -4.70
C LYS A 18 -10.64 -14.95 -5.20
N LYS A 19 -11.67 -14.35 -4.57
CA LYS A 19 -13.07 -14.63 -4.89
C LYS A 19 -13.55 -13.96 -6.17
N LYS A 20 -13.13 -12.71 -6.40
CA LYS A 20 -13.71 -11.84 -7.45
C LYS A 20 -12.78 -11.61 -8.64
N ILE A 21 -11.46 -11.72 -8.46
CA ILE A 21 -10.50 -11.36 -9.51
C ILE A 21 -9.87 -12.62 -10.12
N PHE A 22 -9.06 -13.35 -9.38
CA PHE A 22 -8.52 -14.66 -9.79
C PHE A 22 -7.87 -15.39 -8.61
N GLN A 23 -7.68 -16.71 -8.78
CA GLN A 23 -6.97 -17.51 -7.78
C GLN A 23 -5.46 -17.24 -7.84
N ILE A 24 -4.89 -16.75 -6.73
CA ILE A 24 -3.44 -16.61 -6.58
C ILE A 24 -2.85 -17.95 -6.18
N SER A 25 -1.78 -18.39 -6.86
CA SER A 25 -1.09 -19.65 -6.52
C SER A 25 -0.52 -19.57 -5.09
N LYS A 26 -0.56 -20.69 -4.37
CA LYS A 26 0.01 -20.79 -3.02
C LYS A 26 1.52 -20.49 -2.96
N ASN A 27 2.21 -20.64 -4.07
CA ASN A 27 3.64 -20.36 -4.17
C ASN A 27 3.96 -18.87 -4.40
N ASP A 28 2.96 -18.07 -4.77
CA ASP A 28 3.14 -16.66 -5.15
C ASP A 28 2.96 -15.70 -3.96
N TYR A 29 2.55 -16.20 -2.80
CA TYR A 29 2.38 -15.36 -1.61
C TYR A 29 2.92 -16.03 -0.35
N TRP A 30 3.32 -15.18 0.62
CA TRP A 30 3.78 -15.59 1.92
C TRP A 30 2.82 -15.14 3.02
N LYS A 31 2.56 -16.00 4.00
CA LYS A 31 1.61 -15.75 5.08
C LYS A 31 2.28 -15.11 6.27
N ILE A 32 1.67 -14.06 6.79
CA ILE A 32 2.09 -13.37 7.99
C ILE A 32 1.00 -13.54 9.05
N ASN A 33 1.33 -14.16 10.16
CA ASN A 33 0.44 -14.35 11.31
C ASN A 33 0.76 -13.43 12.49
N ARG A 34 1.90 -12.72 12.41
CA ARG A 34 2.37 -11.80 13.45
C ARG A 34 2.97 -10.54 12.83
N ILE A 35 2.63 -9.39 13.43
CA ILE A 35 3.26 -8.10 13.10
C ILE A 35 3.80 -7.51 14.40
N GLU A 36 5.05 -7.12 14.40
CA GLU A 36 5.73 -6.53 15.55
C GLU A 36 6.26 -5.15 15.18
N ILE A 37 6.00 -4.17 16.07
CA ILE A 37 6.43 -2.78 15.88
C ILE A 37 7.35 -2.39 17.04
N TYR A 38 8.54 -1.89 16.68
CA TYR A 38 9.57 -1.46 17.61
C TYR A 38 9.98 0.00 17.38
N THR A 39 10.64 0.57 18.38
CA THR A 39 11.40 1.82 18.25
C THR A 39 12.83 1.63 18.76
N ASP A 40 13.78 2.43 18.23
CA ASP A 40 15.17 2.45 18.68
C ASP A 40 15.37 3.12 20.06
N LYS A 41 14.32 3.77 20.59
CA LYS A 41 14.38 4.51 21.87
C LYS A 41 13.94 3.70 23.10
N ILE A 42 13.22 2.63 22.90
CA ILE A 42 12.77 1.76 24.00
C ILE A 42 13.54 0.46 23.85
N ASP A 43 14.57 0.24 24.61
CA ASP A 43 15.51 -0.90 24.66
C ASP A 43 14.99 -2.21 24.01
N LYS A 44 14.71 -2.16 22.69
CA LYS A 44 14.14 -3.25 21.90
C LYS A 44 12.80 -3.79 22.42
N GLU A 45 12.11 -3.08 23.29
CA GLU A 45 10.76 -3.46 23.70
C GLU A 45 9.78 -3.32 22.57
N ASN A 46 8.93 -4.31 22.43
CA ASN A 46 7.86 -4.34 21.46
C ASN A 46 6.79 -3.29 21.84
N LEU A 47 6.58 -2.28 20.98
CA LEU A 47 5.53 -1.26 21.20
C LEU A 47 4.15 -1.80 20.93
N LEU A 48 4.02 -2.55 19.83
CA LEU A 48 2.76 -3.12 19.39
C LEU A 48 3.03 -4.50 18.84
N LYS A 49 2.21 -5.45 19.27
CA LYS A 49 2.20 -6.81 18.74
C LYS A 49 0.79 -7.14 18.27
N PHE A 50 0.67 -7.40 16.99
CA PHE A 50 -0.55 -7.93 16.41
C PHE A 50 -0.31 -9.41 16.11
N GLU A 51 -1.10 -10.27 16.71
CA GLU A 51 -0.98 -11.72 16.53
C GLU A 51 -2.37 -12.34 16.45
N ASN A 52 -2.52 -13.25 15.53
CA ASN A 52 -3.73 -14.06 15.43
C ASN A 52 -3.33 -15.53 15.25
N ASN A 53 -3.37 -16.30 16.34
CA ASN A 53 -2.95 -17.69 16.35
C ASN A 53 -3.80 -18.62 15.45
N LYS A 54 -5.01 -18.17 15.10
CA LYS A 54 -5.97 -18.96 14.29
C LYS A 54 -6.05 -18.52 12.83
N ASN A 55 -5.55 -17.32 12.49
CA ASN A 55 -5.73 -16.74 11.17
C ASN A 55 -4.51 -15.93 10.73
N ASP A 56 -4.24 -15.95 9.44
CA ASP A 56 -3.28 -15.04 8.82
C ASP A 56 -3.78 -13.59 8.95
N LEU A 57 -2.88 -12.67 9.23
CA LEU A 57 -3.18 -11.23 9.32
C LEU A 57 -3.00 -10.56 7.95
N PHE A 58 -2.00 -11.03 7.21
CA PHE A 58 -1.46 -10.34 6.06
C PHE A 58 -0.78 -11.32 5.10
N TYR A 59 -0.74 -10.98 3.81
CA TYR A 59 -0.08 -11.78 2.78
C TYR A 59 0.92 -10.91 2.04
N ILE A 60 2.15 -11.36 1.89
CA ILE A 60 3.19 -10.66 1.12
C ILE A 60 3.34 -11.34 -0.24
N ILE A 61 3.33 -10.54 -1.29
CA ILE A 61 3.44 -10.99 -2.69
C ILE A 61 4.54 -10.18 -3.38
N LYS A 62 5.37 -10.81 -4.20
CA LYS A 62 6.28 -10.09 -5.10
C LYS A 62 5.47 -9.38 -6.18
N ASN A 63 5.75 -8.08 -6.40
CA ASN A 63 4.97 -7.23 -7.29
C ASN A 63 4.94 -7.74 -8.75
N ASP A 64 6.07 -8.21 -9.24
CA ASP A 64 6.22 -8.77 -10.60
C ASP A 64 5.44 -10.09 -10.75
N GLU A 65 5.40 -10.97 -9.75
CA GLU A 65 4.59 -12.19 -9.78
C GLU A 65 3.09 -11.86 -9.80
N LEU A 66 2.64 -10.92 -8.98
CA LEU A 66 1.26 -10.45 -9.01
C LEU A 66 0.90 -9.86 -10.38
N LEU A 67 1.74 -9.00 -10.93
CA LEU A 67 1.54 -8.38 -12.25
C LEU A 67 1.50 -9.42 -13.37
N LYS A 68 2.38 -10.41 -13.34
CA LYS A 68 2.41 -11.52 -14.30
C LYS A 68 1.12 -12.33 -14.24
N SER A 69 0.68 -12.67 -13.04
CA SER A 69 -0.56 -13.41 -12.81
C SER A 69 -1.80 -12.63 -13.27
N LEU A 70 -1.87 -11.33 -12.97
CA LEU A 70 -2.93 -10.44 -13.45
C LEU A 70 -2.98 -10.38 -14.99
N LYS A 71 -1.83 -10.16 -15.63
CA LYS A 71 -1.75 -10.08 -17.09
C LYS A 71 -2.16 -11.38 -17.75
N SER A 72 -1.68 -12.53 -17.25
CA SER A 72 -2.00 -13.83 -17.82
C SER A 72 -3.50 -14.17 -17.72
N ASN A 73 -4.16 -13.78 -16.63
CA ASN A 73 -5.61 -13.98 -16.47
C ASN A 73 -6.42 -13.01 -17.33
N LEU A 74 -5.98 -11.76 -17.43
CA LEU A 74 -6.65 -10.75 -18.24
C LEU A 74 -6.67 -11.12 -19.73
N ILE A 75 -5.54 -11.59 -20.27
CA ILE A 75 -5.43 -11.99 -21.69
C ILE A 75 -6.33 -13.19 -22.03
N LYS A 76 -6.62 -14.05 -21.07
CA LYS A 76 -7.54 -15.20 -21.25
C LYS A 76 -9.02 -14.78 -21.32
N SER A 77 -9.35 -13.58 -20.88
CA SER A 77 -10.72 -13.11 -20.89
C SER A 77 -11.17 -12.76 -22.31
N LYS A 78 -12.28 -13.35 -22.80
CA LYS A 78 -12.88 -13.05 -24.09
C LYS A 78 -13.43 -11.61 -24.20
N PHE A 79 -13.62 -10.94 -23.08
CA PHE A 79 -14.10 -9.55 -23.00
C PHE A 79 -12.96 -8.54 -22.99
N PHE A 80 -11.70 -8.98 -22.88
CA PHE A 80 -10.55 -8.09 -22.87
C PHE A 80 -10.04 -7.80 -24.27
N LYS A 81 -9.96 -6.52 -24.61
CA LYS A 81 -9.34 -6.04 -25.85
C LYS A 81 -8.21 -5.06 -25.50
N LYS A 82 -6.97 -5.43 -25.79
CA LYS A 82 -5.83 -4.53 -25.64
C LYS A 82 -5.75 -3.60 -26.83
N MET A 83 -5.70 -2.29 -26.57
CA MET A 83 -5.45 -1.27 -27.57
C MET A 83 -4.20 -0.47 -27.18
N ILE A 84 -3.39 -0.10 -28.18
CA ILE A 84 -2.27 0.84 -28.00
C ILE A 84 -2.80 2.19 -28.42
N LEU A 85 -2.93 3.08 -27.45
CA LEU A 85 -3.33 4.45 -27.73
C LEU A 85 -2.15 5.18 -28.37
N ARG A 86 -2.32 5.72 -29.58
CA ARG A 86 -1.36 6.64 -30.17
C ARG A 86 -1.42 7.97 -29.43
N ASN A 87 -0.32 8.73 -29.47
CA ASN A 87 -0.22 10.03 -28.74
C ASN A 87 -1.27 11.07 -29.14
N ASP A 88 -2.02 10.85 -30.20
CA ASP A 88 -3.00 11.75 -30.80
C ASP A 88 -4.44 11.53 -30.29
N ILE A 89 -4.65 10.74 -29.23
CA ILE A 89 -5.96 10.62 -28.64
C ILE A 89 -6.33 11.94 -27.98
N ASN A 90 -7.09 12.72 -28.73
CA ASN A 90 -7.74 13.90 -28.24
C ASN A 90 -9.07 13.54 -27.56
N GLU A 91 -9.64 14.49 -26.85
CA GLU A 91 -10.92 14.34 -26.14
C GLU A 91 -12.05 13.91 -27.07
N GLU A 92 -12.01 14.33 -28.34
CA GLU A 92 -13.03 13.99 -29.35
C GLU A 92 -13.09 12.48 -29.64
N SER A 93 -11.92 11.79 -29.67
CA SER A 93 -11.89 10.35 -29.87
C SER A 93 -12.45 9.55 -28.70
N LEU A 94 -12.34 10.09 -27.46
CA LEU A 94 -12.94 9.50 -26.26
C LEU A 94 -14.42 9.90 -26.07
N ASN A 95 -14.82 11.08 -26.55
CA ASN A 95 -16.20 11.58 -26.47
C ASN A 95 -17.15 10.97 -27.53
N LYS A 96 -16.62 10.26 -28.53
CA LYS A 96 -17.43 9.58 -29.56
C LYS A 96 -18.19 8.35 -29.07
N LYS A 97 -18.68 8.35 -27.82
CA LYS A 97 -19.65 7.40 -27.26
C LYS A 97 -19.27 5.91 -27.32
N GLU A 98 -18.00 5.57 -27.34
CA GLU A 98 -17.61 4.16 -27.37
C GLU A 98 -17.52 3.49 -25.99
N TYR A 99 -17.51 4.30 -24.90
CA TYR A 99 -17.31 3.79 -23.54
C TYR A 99 -18.30 4.43 -22.55
N ASP A 100 -19.03 3.61 -21.82
CA ASP A 100 -19.88 4.06 -20.73
C ASP A 100 -19.07 4.66 -19.59
N LEU A 101 -17.97 3.99 -19.21
CA LEU A 101 -17.05 4.41 -18.17
C LEU A 101 -15.60 4.31 -18.63
N ILE A 102 -14.79 5.30 -18.28
CA ILE A 102 -13.34 5.33 -18.50
C ILE A 102 -12.65 5.38 -17.14
N ILE A 103 -11.83 4.36 -16.82
CA ILE A 103 -11.08 4.31 -15.56
C ILE A 103 -9.63 4.65 -15.84
N ASN A 104 -9.20 5.84 -15.40
CA ASN A 104 -7.84 6.32 -15.58
C ASN A 104 -6.96 6.00 -14.36
N CYS A 105 -5.99 5.12 -14.53
CA CYS A 105 -5.00 4.75 -13.51
C CYS A 105 -3.63 5.38 -13.73
N ASP A 106 -3.42 6.15 -14.83
CA ASP A 106 -2.13 6.77 -15.17
C ASP A 106 -2.14 8.26 -14.86
N ALA A 107 -1.31 8.66 -13.88
CA ALA A 107 -1.18 10.05 -13.45
C ALA A 107 -0.42 10.95 -14.46
N ASN A 108 0.23 10.36 -15.48
CA ASN A 108 1.09 11.09 -16.41
C ASN A 108 0.44 11.37 -17.77
N ASN A 109 -0.70 10.74 -18.06
CA ASN A 109 -1.40 10.90 -19.33
C ASN A 109 -2.12 12.27 -19.42
N PHE A 110 -2.63 12.59 -20.61
CA PHE A 110 -3.30 13.86 -20.87
C PHE A 110 -4.58 14.06 -20.05
N LEU A 111 -5.35 12.97 -19.79
CA LEU A 111 -6.57 13.03 -18.98
C LEU A 111 -6.27 13.45 -17.54
N ALA A 112 -5.22 12.88 -16.96
CA ALA A 112 -4.77 13.23 -15.62
C ALA A 112 -4.35 14.71 -15.54
N LYS A 113 -3.56 15.16 -16.51
CA LYS A 113 -3.07 16.54 -16.59
C LYS A 113 -4.19 17.56 -16.83
N LYS A 114 -5.25 17.19 -17.56
CA LYS A 114 -6.36 18.07 -17.88
C LYS A 114 -7.39 18.12 -16.76
N TYR A 115 -7.78 17.00 -16.18
CA TYR A 115 -8.95 16.92 -15.30
C TYR A 115 -8.61 16.69 -13.83
N PHE A 116 -7.47 16.08 -13.50
CA PHE A 116 -7.17 15.58 -12.15
C PHE A 116 -5.96 16.29 -11.52
N THR A 117 -5.89 17.61 -11.67
CA THR A 117 -4.79 18.44 -11.14
C THR A 117 -5.01 18.88 -9.71
N LYS A 118 -6.27 19.07 -9.27
CA LYS A 118 -6.60 19.57 -7.94
C LYS A 118 -6.43 18.49 -6.87
N LYS A 119 -5.29 18.47 -6.19
CA LYS A 119 -4.96 17.53 -5.13
C LYS A 119 -4.39 18.22 -3.90
N ILE A 120 -4.65 17.65 -2.73
CA ILE A 120 -3.95 17.98 -1.49
C ILE A 120 -2.71 17.11 -1.46
N SER A 121 -1.52 17.73 -1.52
CA SER A 121 -0.26 16.98 -1.55
C SER A 121 0.69 17.44 -0.47
N LYS A 122 1.51 16.50 0.01
CA LYS A 122 2.57 16.73 0.99
C LYS A 122 3.80 15.95 0.56
N ASN A 123 4.93 16.64 0.48
CA ASN A 123 6.23 16.01 0.28
C ASN A 123 6.84 15.72 1.65
N TYR A 124 7.23 14.47 1.88
CA TYR A 124 7.92 14.07 3.12
C TYR A 124 9.42 14.36 3.08
N TYR A 125 9.99 14.62 1.89
CA TYR A 125 11.43 14.66 1.66
C TYR A 125 12.12 13.36 2.12
N ASN A 126 11.45 12.24 1.85
CA ASN A 126 11.94 10.91 2.16
C ASN A 126 12.17 10.12 0.89
N LEU A 127 13.21 9.27 0.92
CA LEU A 127 13.41 8.19 -0.04
C LEU A 127 13.05 6.85 0.60
N ALA A 128 12.27 6.05 -0.10
CA ALA A 128 12.12 4.65 0.25
C ALA A 128 13.15 3.82 -0.50
N TYR A 129 13.99 3.11 0.25
CA TYR A 129 14.91 2.11 -0.27
C TYR A 129 14.28 0.73 -0.14
N THR A 130 14.39 -0.08 -1.21
CA THR A 130 13.86 -1.44 -1.22
C THR A 130 14.93 -2.43 -1.67
N THR A 131 15.00 -3.57 -1.00
CA THR A 131 15.87 -4.69 -1.37
C THR A 131 15.32 -6.01 -0.83
N ILE A 132 15.94 -7.13 -1.20
CA ILE A 132 15.66 -8.45 -0.65
C ILE A 132 16.90 -8.93 0.10
N LEU A 133 16.71 -9.32 1.35
CA LEU A 133 17.70 -10.06 2.13
C LEU A 133 17.55 -11.56 1.86
N LYS A 134 18.64 -12.22 1.49
CA LYS A 134 18.77 -13.68 1.49
C LYS A 134 19.52 -14.08 2.76
N HIS A 135 18.95 -14.96 3.55
CA HIS A 135 19.43 -15.32 4.88
C HIS A 135 19.34 -16.83 5.13
N LYS A 136 19.96 -17.31 6.21
CA LYS A 136 19.80 -18.71 6.63
C LYS A 136 18.33 -19.01 6.88
N LYS A 137 17.96 -20.27 6.67
CA LYS A 137 16.58 -20.74 6.83
C LYS A 137 16.11 -20.57 8.27
N ILE A 138 14.98 -19.89 8.45
CA ILE A 138 14.29 -19.71 9.74
C ILE A 138 12.78 -19.86 9.55
N GLU A 139 12.04 -20.04 10.63
CA GLU A 139 10.59 -19.83 10.62
C GLU A 139 10.33 -18.33 10.47
N ASN A 140 9.76 -17.93 9.33
CA ASN A 140 9.71 -16.52 8.90
C ASN A 140 8.28 -16.05 8.61
N ASN A 141 7.44 -15.99 9.64
CA ASN A 141 6.02 -15.62 9.56
C ASN A 141 5.67 -14.32 10.30
N THR A 142 6.70 -13.59 10.77
CA THR A 142 6.55 -12.35 11.51
C THR A 142 7.07 -11.18 10.69
N ALA A 143 6.20 -10.24 10.35
CA ALA A 143 6.61 -8.95 9.80
C ALA A 143 7.05 -8.02 10.93
N THR A 144 8.18 -7.35 10.75
CA THR A 144 8.76 -6.46 11.77
C THR A 144 8.91 -5.06 11.21
N GLN A 145 8.43 -4.05 11.95
CA GLN A 145 8.66 -2.65 11.63
C GLN A 145 9.38 -1.95 12.79
N ILE A 146 10.46 -1.23 12.48
CA ILE A 146 11.28 -0.53 13.46
C ILE A 146 11.31 0.96 13.08
N PHE A 147 10.91 1.83 14.01
CA PHE A 147 11.02 3.27 13.85
C PHE A 147 12.39 3.75 14.31
N THR A 148 13.33 3.83 13.35
CA THR A 148 14.72 4.25 13.59
C THR A 148 14.87 5.77 13.55
N LYS A 149 16.06 6.28 13.93
CA LYS A 149 16.39 7.72 13.83
C LYS A 149 16.26 8.26 12.40
N GLN A 150 16.58 7.47 11.39
CA GLN A 150 16.54 7.87 9.98
C GLN A 150 15.11 7.78 9.39
N GLY A 151 14.27 6.93 9.96
CA GLY A 151 12.91 6.67 9.52
C GLY A 151 12.48 5.23 9.76
N PRO A 152 11.25 4.85 9.38
CA PRO A 152 10.78 3.49 9.57
C PRO A 152 11.42 2.51 8.58
N ILE A 153 11.91 1.38 9.10
CA ILE A 153 12.34 0.22 8.33
C ILE A 153 11.40 -0.95 8.59
N ALA A 154 10.97 -1.62 7.52
CA ALA A 154 10.13 -2.81 7.59
C ALA A 154 10.87 -4.03 7.04
N PHE A 155 10.78 -5.14 7.76
CA PHE A 155 11.25 -6.47 7.38
C PHE A 155 10.01 -7.32 7.08
N LEU A 156 9.80 -7.64 5.82
CA LEU A 156 8.61 -8.31 5.30
C LEU A 156 8.98 -9.68 4.77
N PRO A 157 8.73 -10.77 5.51
CA PRO A 157 9.02 -12.14 5.04
C PRO A 157 8.35 -12.46 3.71
N ILE A 158 9.10 -13.11 2.81
CA ILE A 158 8.58 -13.62 1.52
C ILE A 158 8.88 -15.10 1.33
N SER A 159 9.73 -15.67 2.19
CA SER A 159 9.96 -17.10 2.33
C SER A 159 10.72 -17.39 3.64
N ASN A 160 11.03 -18.65 3.90
CA ASN A 160 11.89 -19.02 5.02
C ASN A 160 13.37 -18.62 4.86
N ILE A 161 13.76 -18.15 3.69
CA ILE A 161 15.15 -17.78 3.34
C ILE A 161 15.27 -16.38 2.71
N GLU A 162 14.14 -15.70 2.50
CA GLU A 162 14.11 -14.36 1.90
C GLU A 162 13.18 -13.41 2.67
N THR A 163 13.62 -12.18 2.85
CA THR A 163 12.87 -11.10 3.50
C THR A 163 13.02 -9.81 2.70
N SER A 164 11.91 -9.21 2.31
CA SER A 164 11.90 -7.91 1.64
C SER A 164 12.06 -6.79 2.66
N ILE A 165 12.87 -5.79 2.32
CA ILE A 165 13.11 -4.60 3.11
C ILE A 165 12.47 -3.39 2.43
N VAL A 166 11.80 -2.57 3.25
CA VAL A 166 11.36 -1.23 2.87
C VAL A 166 11.85 -0.26 3.92
N TYR A 167 12.80 0.60 3.56
CA TYR A 167 13.37 1.59 4.48
C TYR A 167 13.07 3.01 3.99
N SER A 168 12.20 3.72 4.70
CA SER A 168 11.84 5.11 4.41
C SER A 168 12.77 6.03 5.19
N MET A 169 13.66 6.74 4.50
CA MET A 169 14.68 7.57 5.14
C MET A 169 14.45 9.06 4.86
N ASP A 170 14.56 9.89 5.89
CA ASP A 170 14.55 11.36 5.77
C ASP A 170 15.86 11.82 5.12
N ILE A 171 15.74 12.52 3.99
CA ILE A 171 16.87 13.01 3.19
C ILE A 171 17.02 14.55 3.24
N LYS A 172 16.27 15.24 4.11
CA LYS A 172 16.32 16.71 4.22
C LYS A 172 17.72 17.24 4.49
N ASN A 173 18.40 16.58 5.44
CA ASN A 173 19.67 17.08 5.99
C ASN A 173 20.87 16.19 5.64
N LYS A 174 20.66 15.01 5.08
CA LYS A 174 21.72 14.06 4.72
C LYS A 174 21.30 13.23 3.51
N LYS A 175 22.16 13.17 2.51
CA LYS A 175 22.07 12.15 1.47
C LYS A 175 22.78 10.88 1.96
N PHE A 176 22.21 9.74 1.64
CA PHE A 176 22.76 8.43 1.96
C PHE A 176 23.17 7.74 0.67
N ASP A 177 24.36 7.19 0.63
CA ASP A 177 24.75 6.30 -0.45
C ASP A 177 24.28 4.85 -0.17
N ASN A 178 24.52 3.95 -1.11
CA ASN A 178 24.06 2.56 -0.97
C ASN A 178 24.77 1.82 0.17
N SER A 179 26.01 2.14 0.49
CA SER A 179 26.76 1.52 1.59
C SER A 179 26.20 1.98 2.94
N ASP A 180 25.95 3.28 3.12
CA ASP A 180 25.29 3.83 4.32
C ASP A 180 23.96 3.08 4.61
N VAL A 181 23.15 2.87 3.56
CA VAL A 181 21.84 2.22 3.70
C VAL A 181 21.99 0.74 4.08
N ILE A 182 22.94 0.03 3.49
CA ILE A 182 23.23 -1.37 3.81
C ILE A 182 23.69 -1.50 5.27
N ASP A 183 24.58 -0.62 5.73
CA ASP A 183 25.06 -0.61 7.12
C ASP A 183 23.94 -0.35 8.11
N LEU A 184 23.04 0.57 7.78
CA LEU A 184 21.85 0.84 8.59
C LEU A 184 20.85 -0.33 8.60
N ILE A 185 20.69 -1.06 7.49
CA ILE A 185 19.88 -2.29 7.44
C ILE A 185 20.51 -3.35 8.36
N ASN A 186 21.82 -3.58 8.26
CA ASN A 186 22.53 -4.54 9.10
C ASN A 186 22.41 -4.18 10.58
N LYS A 187 22.59 -2.90 10.94
CA LYS A 187 22.45 -2.40 12.31
C LYS A 187 21.08 -2.63 12.91
N ASN A 188 20.03 -2.46 12.11
CA ASN A 188 18.63 -2.60 12.54
C ASN A 188 18.06 -3.99 12.28
N ASN A 189 18.86 -4.93 11.83
CA ASN A 189 18.44 -6.29 11.56
C ASN A 189 17.95 -7.00 12.84
N PRO A 190 16.69 -7.46 12.90
CA PRO A 190 16.15 -8.00 14.13
C PRO A 190 16.63 -9.42 14.46
N LYS A 191 16.87 -10.26 13.42
CA LYS A 191 17.11 -11.70 13.66
C LYS A 191 17.77 -12.47 12.50
N TYR A 192 18.01 -11.84 11.35
CA TYR A 192 18.43 -12.55 10.16
C TYR A 192 19.94 -12.75 10.08
N GLU A 193 20.40 -13.98 9.89
CA GLU A 193 21.78 -14.28 9.52
C GLU A 193 21.90 -14.12 7.99
N ILE A 194 22.36 -12.93 7.56
CA ILE A 194 22.34 -12.47 6.18
C ILE A 194 23.44 -13.13 5.37
N ASN A 195 23.09 -13.81 4.28
CA ASN A 195 24.01 -14.37 3.30
C ASN A 195 24.26 -13.38 2.15
N LYS A 196 23.22 -12.62 1.73
CA LYS A 196 23.30 -11.67 0.61
C LYS A 196 22.21 -10.60 0.73
N ILE A 197 22.55 -9.39 0.32
CA ILE A 197 21.61 -8.30 0.09
C ILE A 197 21.58 -8.05 -1.41
N ASP A 198 20.40 -8.09 -2.02
CA ASP A 198 20.22 -7.80 -3.43
C ASP A 198 20.37 -6.29 -3.71
N LYS A 199 20.39 -5.90 -4.98
CA LYS A 199 20.54 -4.49 -5.39
C LYS A 199 19.48 -3.61 -4.71
N LEU A 200 19.91 -2.50 -4.13
CA LEU A 200 19.03 -1.46 -3.62
C LEU A 200 18.35 -0.70 -4.77
N ASN A 201 17.05 -0.47 -4.62
CA ASN A 201 16.29 0.45 -5.45
C ASN A 201 15.72 1.53 -4.56
N SER A 202 15.53 2.74 -5.10
CA SER A 202 14.95 3.85 -4.34
C SER A 202 13.90 4.61 -5.13
N PHE A 203 12.95 5.21 -4.42
CA PHE A 203 11.93 6.09 -4.99
C PHE A 203 11.49 7.14 -3.96
N GLU A 204 11.08 8.31 -4.46
CA GLU A 204 10.59 9.40 -3.62
C GLU A 204 9.23 9.09 -3.01
N LEU A 205 9.04 9.50 -1.76
CA LEU A 205 7.78 9.37 -1.05
C LEU A 205 7.02 10.69 -1.04
N SER A 206 5.78 10.64 -1.50
CA SER A 206 4.83 11.74 -1.42
C SER A 206 3.47 11.24 -0.97
N CYS A 207 2.74 12.07 -0.25
CA CYS A 207 1.32 11.87 0.03
C CYS A 207 0.50 12.77 -0.90
N SER A 208 -0.60 12.24 -1.41
CA SER A 208 -1.56 13.06 -2.15
C SER A 208 -2.96 12.48 -2.05
N ASN A 209 -3.95 13.36 -1.97
CA ASN A 209 -5.36 13.02 -2.05
C ASN A 209 -6.01 13.90 -3.12
N LEU A 210 -6.63 13.28 -4.10
CA LEU A 210 -7.33 13.97 -5.17
C LEU A 210 -8.60 14.62 -4.61
N ARG A 211 -8.95 15.82 -5.10
CA ARG A 211 -10.17 16.53 -4.64
C ARG A 211 -11.42 16.07 -5.34
N ASN A 212 -11.35 15.79 -6.63
CA ASN A 212 -12.47 15.33 -7.44
C ASN A 212 -12.07 14.02 -8.08
N TYR A 213 -12.85 12.97 -7.87
CA TYR A 213 -12.52 11.61 -8.32
C TYR A 213 -12.91 11.36 -9.76
N TYR A 214 -13.89 12.11 -10.28
CA TYR A 214 -14.35 11.93 -11.63
C TYR A 214 -14.62 13.25 -12.37
N GLN A 215 -14.67 13.17 -13.69
CA GLN A 215 -15.08 14.23 -14.59
C GLN A 215 -15.83 13.61 -15.78
N LYS A 216 -17.10 13.98 -16.01
CA LYS A 216 -17.99 13.31 -16.98
C LYS A 216 -18.06 11.80 -16.66
N ASN A 217 -17.72 10.95 -17.64
CA ASN A 217 -17.66 9.49 -17.48
C ASN A 217 -16.24 8.95 -17.18
N ILE A 218 -15.30 9.83 -16.82
CA ILE A 218 -13.90 9.48 -16.55
C ILE A 218 -13.66 9.48 -15.05
N LEU A 219 -13.24 8.33 -14.49
CA LEU A 219 -12.85 8.13 -13.11
C LEU A 219 -11.33 8.11 -12.99
N ALA A 220 -10.75 8.90 -12.09
CA ALA A 220 -9.39 8.66 -11.59
C ALA A 220 -9.41 7.47 -10.63
N PHE A 221 -8.39 6.58 -10.68
CA PHE A 221 -8.37 5.40 -9.84
C PHE A 221 -6.95 5.02 -9.37
N GLY A 222 -6.86 4.25 -8.29
CA GLY A 222 -5.60 3.77 -7.73
C GLY A 222 -4.74 4.89 -7.15
N ASP A 223 -3.45 4.90 -7.45
CA ASP A 223 -2.49 5.90 -6.96
C ASP A 223 -2.83 7.35 -7.39
N MET A 224 -3.75 7.53 -8.32
CA MET A 224 -4.25 8.86 -8.66
C MET A 224 -5.18 9.42 -7.59
N LEU A 225 -6.00 8.58 -6.96
CA LEU A 225 -6.94 9.01 -5.92
C LEU A 225 -6.20 9.39 -4.64
N HIS A 226 -5.31 8.50 -4.19
CA HIS A 226 -4.59 8.67 -2.94
C HIS A 226 -3.22 8.00 -3.01
N LYS A 227 -2.20 8.72 -2.59
CA LYS A 227 -0.88 8.20 -2.23
C LYS A 227 -0.66 8.40 -0.76
N VAL A 228 -0.24 7.38 -0.05
CA VAL A 228 0.01 7.42 1.39
C VAL A 228 1.43 6.98 1.69
N HIS A 229 1.93 7.35 2.88
CA HIS A 229 3.22 6.84 3.34
C HIS A 229 3.19 5.30 3.39
N PRO A 230 4.26 4.58 2.99
CA PRO A 230 4.29 3.12 2.93
C PRO A 230 4.29 2.44 4.31
N LEU A 231 3.77 3.08 5.34
CA LEU A 231 3.52 2.47 6.64
C LEU A 231 2.57 1.29 6.49
N ALA A 232 2.99 0.13 6.92
CA ALA A 232 2.21 -1.11 6.91
C ALA A 232 1.60 -1.49 5.55
N GLY A 233 2.16 -1.01 4.41
CA GLY A 233 1.71 -1.37 3.06
C GLY A 233 0.26 -1.00 2.72
N GLN A 234 -0.29 0.07 3.34
CA GLN A 234 -1.72 0.39 3.24
C GLN A 234 -2.17 0.98 1.90
N GLY A 235 -1.27 1.54 1.08
CA GLY A 235 -1.66 2.18 -0.19
C GLY A 235 -2.41 1.22 -1.13
N PHE A 236 -1.85 0.06 -1.39
CA PHE A 236 -2.49 -0.95 -2.24
C PHE A 236 -3.78 -1.51 -1.62
N ASN A 237 -3.83 -1.66 -0.30
CA ASN A 237 -5.03 -2.10 0.42
C ASN A 237 -6.18 -1.09 0.30
N MET A 238 -5.90 0.21 0.31
CA MET A 238 -6.90 1.25 0.03
C MET A 238 -7.46 1.09 -1.39
N THR A 239 -6.59 0.92 -2.38
CA THR A 239 -7.01 0.71 -3.78
C THR A 239 -7.90 -0.54 -3.94
N ILE A 240 -7.61 -1.64 -3.25
CA ILE A 240 -8.47 -2.84 -3.31
C ILE A 240 -9.82 -2.58 -2.63
N ARG A 241 -9.86 -1.83 -1.54
CA ARG A 241 -11.13 -1.43 -0.90
C ARG A 241 -11.98 -0.57 -1.83
N ASP A 242 -11.35 0.40 -2.51
CA ASP A 242 -12.03 1.23 -3.53
C ASP A 242 -12.55 0.38 -4.68
N LEU A 243 -11.75 -0.56 -5.17
CA LEU A 243 -12.15 -1.49 -6.23
C LEU A 243 -13.37 -2.33 -5.81
N ARG A 244 -13.40 -2.79 -4.57
CA ARG A 244 -14.55 -3.54 -4.02
C ARG A 244 -15.83 -2.71 -4.04
N ILE A 245 -15.75 -1.45 -3.64
CA ILE A 245 -16.88 -0.53 -3.64
C ILE A 245 -17.35 -0.24 -5.07
N LEU A 246 -16.42 0.06 -5.98
CA LEU A 246 -16.73 0.31 -7.38
C LEU A 246 -17.41 -0.88 -8.05
N ILE A 247 -16.87 -2.08 -7.88
CA ILE A 247 -17.46 -3.32 -8.41
C ILE A 247 -18.88 -3.51 -7.87
N LYS A 248 -19.09 -3.31 -6.56
CA LYS A 248 -20.43 -3.46 -5.96
C LYS A 248 -21.43 -2.48 -6.55
N ILE A 249 -21.06 -1.20 -6.73
CA ILE A 249 -21.93 -0.20 -7.36
C ILE A 249 -22.29 -0.60 -8.80
N ILE A 250 -21.30 -1.05 -9.57
CA ILE A 250 -21.51 -1.50 -10.95
C ILE A 250 -22.44 -2.72 -10.98
N GLU A 251 -22.19 -3.73 -10.13
CA GLU A 251 -23.03 -4.94 -10.03
C GLU A 251 -24.48 -4.55 -9.68
N ASP A 252 -24.71 -3.68 -8.68
CA ASP A 252 -26.03 -3.24 -8.26
C ASP A 252 -26.78 -2.50 -9.39
N LYS A 253 -26.09 -1.63 -10.15
CA LYS A 253 -26.70 -0.94 -11.30
C LYS A 253 -27.10 -1.91 -12.41
N ILE A 254 -26.24 -2.88 -12.73
CA ILE A 254 -26.53 -3.90 -13.75
C ILE A 254 -27.72 -4.78 -13.31
N GLU A 255 -27.75 -5.22 -12.06
CA GLU A 255 -28.85 -6.04 -11.51
C GLU A 255 -30.19 -5.30 -11.56
N LEU A 256 -30.19 -3.97 -11.42
CA LEU A 256 -31.37 -3.12 -11.52
C LEU A 256 -31.73 -2.70 -12.98
N GLY A 257 -30.97 -3.14 -13.98
CA GLY A 257 -31.16 -2.74 -15.37
C GLY A 257 -30.86 -1.25 -15.63
N MET A 258 -30.08 -0.59 -14.77
CA MET A 258 -29.71 0.82 -14.89
C MET A 258 -28.48 1.01 -15.79
N GLN A 259 -28.41 2.16 -16.44
CA GLN A 259 -27.24 2.53 -17.26
C GLN A 259 -26.00 2.76 -16.40
N LEU A 260 -24.84 2.42 -16.95
CA LEU A 260 -23.53 2.72 -16.35
C LEU A 260 -23.08 4.10 -16.85
N ASP A 261 -23.46 5.14 -16.13
CA ASP A 261 -23.14 6.53 -16.45
C ASP A 261 -22.38 7.25 -15.31
N SER A 262 -22.33 8.57 -15.35
CA SER A 262 -21.65 9.38 -14.32
C SER A 262 -22.25 9.23 -12.92
N LEU A 263 -23.47 8.73 -12.76
CA LEU A 263 -24.07 8.46 -11.45
C LEU A 263 -23.35 7.34 -10.70
N VAL A 264 -22.81 6.36 -11.42
CA VAL A 264 -21.90 5.33 -10.84
C VAL A 264 -20.70 6.00 -10.19
N LEU A 265 -20.11 6.99 -10.86
CA LEU A 265 -18.90 7.68 -10.43
C LEU A 265 -19.17 8.65 -9.27
N ASP A 266 -20.31 9.33 -9.30
CA ASP A 266 -20.77 10.18 -8.20
C ASP A 266 -21.02 9.37 -6.92
N GLU A 267 -21.70 8.24 -7.04
CA GLU A 267 -21.94 7.33 -5.92
C GLU A 267 -20.61 6.78 -5.35
N PHE A 268 -19.68 6.41 -6.23
CA PHE A 268 -18.36 5.97 -5.83
C PHE A 268 -17.58 7.06 -5.06
N GLU A 269 -17.52 8.30 -5.59
CA GLU A 269 -16.87 9.41 -4.92
C GLU A 269 -17.49 9.65 -3.53
N LYS A 270 -18.84 9.71 -3.42
CA LYS A 270 -19.54 9.91 -2.15
C LYS A 270 -19.26 8.82 -1.12
N LYS A 271 -19.15 7.55 -1.55
CA LYS A 271 -18.90 6.42 -0.65
C LYS A 271 -17.45 6.32 -0.17
N THR A 272 -16.49 6.85 -0.93
CA THR A 272 -15.06 6.57 -0.71
C THR A 272 -14.22 7.78 -0.29
N LYS A 273 -14.52 8.97 -0.80
CA LYS A 273 -13.64 10.14 -0.71
C LYS A 273 -13.29 10.54 0.73
N ASP A 274 -14.31 10.72 1.58
CA ASP A 274 -14.10 11.16 2.95
C ASP A 274 -13.39 10.08 3.77
N LYS A 275 -13.77 8.82 3.58
CA LYS A 275 -13.11 7.68 4.24
C LYS A 275 -11.64 7.57 3.84
N ASN A 276 -11.33 7.72 2.57
CA ASN A 276 -9.96 7.70 2.06
C ASN A 276 -9.15 8.88 2.60
N PHE A 277 -9.73 10.07 2.67
CA PHE A 277 -9.06 11.24 3.22
C PHE A 277 -8.73 11.04 4.71
N VAL A 278 -9.73 10.63 5.52
CA VAL A 278 -9.53 10.39 6.95
C VAL A 278 -8.50 9.30 7.19
N PHE A 279 -8.57 8.18 6.45
CA PHE A 279 -7.60 7.08 6.57
C PHE A 279 -6.18 7.52 6.18
N SER A 280 -6.05 8.28 5.09
CA SER A 280 -4.78 8.87 4.65
C SER A 280 -4.18 9.78 5.72
N LYS A 281 -5.01 10.61 6.37
CA LYS A 281 -4.60 11.51 7.45
C LYS A 281 -4.22 10.76 8.72
N ALA A 282 -4.89 9.66 9.02
CA ALA A 282 -4.51 8.81 10.16
C ALA A 282 -3.11 8.20 9.98
N ILE A 283 -2.79 7.71 8.77
CA ILE A 283 -1.43 7.21 8.45
C ILE A 283 -0.39 8.33 8.59
N ASP A 284 -0.69 9.52 8.08
CA ASP A 284 0.14 10.72 8.21
C ASP A 284 0.42 11.06 9.68
N LEU A 285 -0.63 11.08 10.51
CA LEU A 285 -0.54 11.39 11.93
C LEU A 285 0.35 10.38 12.68
N ILE A 286 0.20 9.09 12.39
CA ILE A 286 1.07 8.05 12.96
C ILE A 286 2.53 8.33 12.61
N TYR A 287 2.83 8.58 11.33
CA TYR A 287 4.18 8.89 10.87
C TYR A 287 4.76 10.13 11.56
N GLU A 288 3.99 11.22 11.62
CA GLU A 288 4.42 12.47 12.27
C GLU A 288 4.62 12.33 13.76
N SER A 289 3.77 11.56 14.44
CA SER A 289 3.90 11.34 15.88
C SER A 289 5.23 10.64 16.24
N PHE A 290 5.66 9.66 15.44
CA PHE A 290 6.98 9.07 15.62
C PHE A 290 8.12 10.07 15.35
N ASN A 291 7.96 10.96 14.38
CA ASN A 291 8.95 12.00 14.12
C ASN A 291 9.01 13.08 15.22
N LEU A 292 7.89 13.40 15.86
CA LEU A 292 7.83 14.31 17.01
C LEU A 292 8.50 13.68 18.24
N ASP A 293 8.24 12.41 18.55
CA ASP A 293 8.91 11.69 19.64
C ASP A 293 10.45 11.71 19.49
N LYS A 294 10.94 11.64 18.24
CA LYS A 294 12.38 11.77 17.95
C LYS A 294 12.92 13.15 18.27
N LYS A 295 12.21 14.22 17.87
CA LYS A 295 12.67 15.61 18.01
C LYS A 295 12.66 16.07 19.46
N VAL A 296 11.59 15.76 20.19
CA VAL A 296 11.35 16.26 21.57
C VAL A 296 12.01 15.37 22.61
N LYS A 297 12.63 14.24 22.23
CA LYS A 297 13.16 13.20 23.16
C LYS A 297 12.10 12.73 24.18
N ASN A 298 10.84 12.95 23.89
CA ASN A 298 9.72 12.58 24.75
C ASN A 298 9.17 11.23 24.26
N LYS A 299 8.97 10.30 25.19
CA LYS A 299 8.46 8.95 24.91
C LYS A 299 6.91 8.86 25.05
N SER A 300 6.20 10.00 25.05
CA SER A 300 4.78 10.04 25.36
C SER A 300 3.94 9.26 24.35
N PHE A 301 4.19 9.44 23.05
CA PHE A 301 3.45 8.72 22.02
C PHE A 301 3.79 7.22 22.03
N SER A 302 5.06 6.88 22.18
CA SER A 302 5.49 5.48 22.32
C SER A 302 4.85 4.79 23.53
N LYS A 303 4.66 5.51 24.66
CA LYS A 303 3.94 4.97 25.84
C LYS A 303 2.45 4.76 25.54
N ILE A 304 1.80 5.70 24.84
CA ILE A 304 0.39 5.56 24.44
C ILE A 304 0.23 4.32 23.55
N LEU A 305 1.12 4.13 22.56
CA LEU A 305 1.08 2.95 21.69
C LEU A 305 1.31 1.65 22.45
N LYS A 306 2.20 1.63 23.44
CA LYS A 306 2.42 0.46 24.30
C LYS A 306 1.13 0.10 25.06
N ASN A 307 0.47 1.08 25.68
CA ASN A 307 -0.81 0.87 26.36
C ASN A 307 -1.91 0.36 25.42
N ILE A 308 -1.94 0.85 24.17
CA ILE A 308 -2.85 0.35 23.13
C ILE A 308 -2.54 -1.12 22.81
N GLY A 309 -1.26 -1.47 22.66
CA GLY A 309 -0.83 -2.84 22.36
C GLY A 309 -1.17 -3.85 23.45
N GLU A 310 -1.15 -3.43 24.72
CA GLU A 310 -1.51 -4.24 25.89
C GLU A 310 -3.02 -4.44 26.04
N ASN A 311 -3.83 -3.53 25.49
CA ASN A 311 -5.30 -3.62 25.52
C ASN A 311 -5.84 -4.45 24.35
N LYS A 312 -6.30 -5.67 24.63
CA LYS A 312 -6.81 -6.61 23.59
C LYS A 312 -7.92 -6.03 22.72
N ASN A 313 -8.84 -5.24 23.30
CA ASN A 313 -9.96 -4.66 22.55
C ASN A 313 -9.49 -3.59 21.57
N LEU A 314 -8.60 -2.70 22.01
CA LEU A 314 -7.99 -1.69 21.14
C LEU A 314 -7.12 -2.33 20.07
N ASN A 315 -6.33 -3.33 20.41
CA ASN A 315 -5.50 -4.07 19.47
C ASN A 315 -6.36 -4.71 18.36
N ASN A 316 -7.43 -5.41 18.73
CA ASN A 316 -8.39 -5.99 17.77
C ASN A 316 -9.05 -4.93 16.88
N TYR A 317 -9.39 -3.77 17.45
CA TYR A 317 -9.92 -2.65 16.69
C TYR A 317 -8.92 -2.15 15.63
N PHE A 318 -7.65 -1.99 15.99
CA PHE A 318 -6.59 -1.59 15.04
C PHE A 318 -6.34 -2.64 13.95
N ILE A 319 -6.35 -3.95 14.30
CA ILE A 319 -6.28 -5.04 13.32
C ILE A 319 -7.44 -4.91 12.31
N LYS A 320 -8.67 -4.73 12.81
CA LYS A 320 -9.85 -4.57 11.97
C LYS A 320 -9.75 -3.33 11.08
N LEU A 321 -9.34 -2.20 11.63
CA LEU A 321 -9.16 -0.96 10.89
C LEU A 321 -8.11 -1.10 9.77
N ALA A 322 -6.99 -1.77 10.05
CA ALA A 322 -5.95 -2.03 9.05
C ALA A 322 -6.42 -3.01 7.97
N ASP A 323 -7.27 -3.98 8.31
CA ASP A 323 -7.81 -4.97 7.37
C ASP A 323 -8.94 -4.40 6.50
N THR A 324 -9.98 -3.82 7.11
CA THR A 324 -11.21 -3.42 6.42
C THR A 324 -11.31 -1.92 6.12
N GLY A 325 -10.45 -1.09 6.72
CA GLY A 325 -10.54 0.37 6.63
C GLY A 325 -11.62 0.96 7.56
N ILE A 326 -11.96 2.22 7.30
CA ILE A 326 -13.04 2.94 8.00
C ILE A 326 -14.37 2.53 7.33
N ASN A 327 -15.23 1.86 8.08
CA ASN A 327 -16.57 1.48 7.63
C ASN A 327 -17.57 2.62 7.82
#